data_641702dcd5272a363a29334b63761d3a
#
_entry.id   641702dcd5272a363a29334b63761d3a
#
_cell.length_a   1.000
_cell.length_b   1.000
_cell.length_c   1.000
_cell.angle_alpha   90.00
_cell.angle_beta   90.00
_cell.angle_gamma   90.00
#
_symmetry.space_group_name_H-M   'P 1'
#
loop_
_entity.id
_entity.type
_entity.pdbx_description
1 polymer ?
#
loop_
_entity_poly.entity_id
_entity_poly.type
_entity_poly.pdbx_seq_one_letter_code
_entity_poly.pdbx_strand_id
1 'polypeptide(L)' 'TFLDSLSPENRSIFISRYWYTDGISEIAVRHGMNDGAVSMTLNRLRLKLHNYLLERGFEL' A
#
# COMPACT_ATOMS: atom_id res chain seq x y z
N THR A 1 1.24 -9.49 11.28
CA THR A 1 2.14 -8.83 10.33
C THR A 1 1.62 -7.44 9.95
N PHE A 2 2.44 -6.68 9.26
CA PHE A 2 2.02 -5.37 8.75
C PHE A 2 0.76 -5.49 7.89
N LEU A 3 0.71 -6.49 7.02
CA LEU A 3 -0.45 -6.68 6.14
C LEU A 3 -1.73 -6.96 6.93
N ASP A 4 -1.63 -7.64 8.04
CA ASP A 4 -2.79 -7.94 8.88
C ASP A 4 -3.37 -6.67 9.52
N SER A 5 -2.57 -5.62 9.66
CA SER A 5 -3.02 -4.35 10.23
C SER A 5 -3.78 -3.49 9.23
N LEU A 6 -3.79 -3.86 7.96
CA LEU A 6 -4.44 -3.09 6.89
C LEU A 6 -5.87 -3.56 6.67
N SER A 7 -6.74 -2.64 6.22
CA SER A 7 -8.06 -3.03 5.73
C SER A 7 -7.91 -3.95 4.52
N PRO A 8 -8.93 -4.77 4.21
CA PRO A 8 -8.86 -5.64 3.03
C PRO A 8 -8.57 -4.88 1.73
N GLU A 9 -9.16 -3.70 1.55
CA GLU A 9 -8.92 -2.88 0.36
C GLU A 9 -7.49 -2.37 0.30
N ASN A 10 -6.99 -1.80 1.39
CA ASN A 10 -5.63 -1.28 1.45
C ASN A 10 -4.60 -2.39 1.28
N ARG A 11 -4.86 -3.56 1.86
CA ARG A 11 -4.00 -4.73 1.69
C ARG A 11 -3.93 -5.14 0.22
N SER A 12 -5.07 -5.18 -0.46
CA SER A 12 -5.14 -5.54 -1.87
C SER A 12 -4.37 -4.54 -2.74
N ILE A 13 -4.53 -3.24 -2.49
CA ILE A 13 -3.81 -2.20 -3.23
C ILE A 13 -2.31 -2.33 -3.03
N PHE A 14 -1.87 -2.53 -1.79
CA PHE A 14 -0.46 -2.66 -1.46
C PHE A 14 0.16 -3.88 -2.14
N ILE A 15 -0.50 -5.03 -2.04
CA ILE A 15 -0.02 -6.28 -2.64
C ILE A 15 0.02 -6.17 -4.17
N SER A 16 -0.99 -5.57 -4.78
CA SER A 16 -1.03 -5.38 -6.23
C SER A 16 0.18 -4.58 -6.71
N ARG A 17 0.55 -3.54 -6.00
CA ARG A 17 1.67 -2.68 -6.41
C ARG A 17 3.03 -3.31 -6.16
N TYR A 18 3.21 -3.90 -4.99
CA TYR A 18 4.55 -4.32 -4.55
C TYR A 18 4.85 -5.79 -4.80
N TRP A 19 3.85 -6.63 -4.88
CA TRP A 19 4.06 -8.05 -5.19
C TRP A 19 3.86 -8.34 -6.67
N TYR A 20 2.76 -7.82 -7.25
CA TYR A 20 2.44 -8.08 -8.64
C TYR A 20 2.95 -7.00 -9.59
N THR A 21 3.49 -5.91 -9.08
CA THR A 21 4.00 -4.79 -9.87
C THR A 21 2.96 -4.17 -10.81
N ASP A 22 1.69 -4.22 -10.42
CA ASP A 22 0.63 -3.62 -11.21
C ASP A 22 0.80 -2.11 -11.28
N GLY A 23 0.44 -1.53 -12.43
CA GLY A 23 0.47 -0.08 -12.60
C GLY A 23 -0.58 0.63 -11.78
N ILE A 24 -0.32 1.91 -11.46
CA ILE A 24 -1.24 2.73 -10.68
C ILE A 24 -2.62 2.77 -11.34
N SER A 25 -2.67 2.97 -12.66
CA SER A 25 -3.94 3.04 -13.39
C SER A 25 -4.71 1.74 -13.36
N GLU A 26 -4.02 0.60 -13.42
CA GLU A 26 -4.65 -0.71 -13.34
C GLU A 26 -5.30 -0.91 -11.96
N ILE A 27 -4.59 -0.53 -10.91
CA ILE A 27 -5.10 -0.61 -9.54
C ILE A 27 -6.32 0.30 -9.39
N ALA A 28 -6.23 1.53 -9.92
CA ALA A 28 -7.31 2.50 -9.84
C ALA A 28 -8.59 1.96 -10.49
N VAL A 29 -8.49 1.41 -11.69
CA VAL A 29 -9.64 0.82 -12.39
C VAL A 29 -10.25 -0.32 -11.57
N ARG A 30 -9.41 -1.21 -11.07
CA ARG A 30 -9.87 -2.37 -10.30
C ARG A 30 -10.62 -1.99 -9.03
N HIS A 31 -10.20 -0.91 -8.39
CA HIS A 31 -10.80 -0.47 -7.13
C HIS A 31 -11.78 0.69 -7.26
N GLY A 32 -12.11 1.11 -8.50
CA GLY A 32 -13.02 2.21 -8.71
C GLY A 32 -12.49 3.56 -8.21
N MET A 33 -11.18 3.76 -8.28
CA MET A 33 -10.50 4.96 -7.79
C MET A 33 -9.85 5.68 -8.97
N ASN A 34 -9.43 6.93 -8.75
CA ASN A 34 -8.56 7.62 -9.71
C ASN A 34 -7.09 7.38 -9.34
N ASP A 35 -6.20 7.71 -10.28
CA ASP A 35 -4.76 7.47 -10.12
C ASP A 35 -4.19 8.22 -8.91
N GLY A 36 -4.62 9.46 -8.70
CA GLY A 36 -4.17 10.27 -7.57
C GLY A 36 -4.54 9.65 -6.23
N ALA A 37 -5.76 9.11 -6.13
CA ALA A 37 -6.21 8.46 -4.91
C ALA A 37 -5.39 7.20 -4.61
N VAL A 38 -5.07 6.40 -5.63
CA VAL A 38 -4.21 5.24 -5.46
C VAL A 38 -2.81 5.65 -5.01
N SER A 39 -2.23 6.67 -5.64
CA SER A 39 -0.91 7.17 -5.28
C SER A 39 -0.87 7.67 -3.84
N MET A 40 -1.87 8.41 -3.40
CA MET A 40 -1.95 8.88 -2.01
C MET A 40 -2.08 7.73 -1.03
N THR A 41 -2.90 6.73 -1.37
CA THR A 41 -3.06 5.56 -0.53
C THR A 41 -1.73 4.82 -0.38
N LEU A 42 -1.02 4.60 -1.48
CA LEU A 42 0.27 3.92 -1.46
C LEU A 42 1.32 4.71 -0.67
N ASN A 43 1.34 6.03 -0.79
CA ASN A 43 2.26 6.87 -0.01
C ASN A 43 1.99 6.73 1.49
N ARG A 44 0.71 6.74 1.89
CA ARG A 44 0.36 6.56 3.30
C ARG A 44 0.73 5.16 3.80
N LEU A 45 0.53 4.15 2.97
CA LEU A 45 0.87 2.78 3.34
C LEU A 45 2.37 2.58 3.47
N ARG A 46 3.17 3.21 2.60
CA ARG A 46 4.64 3.17 2.72
C ARG A 46 5.12 3.84 4.00
N LEU A 47 4.53 4.97 4.36
CA LEU A 47 4.88 5.65 5.60
C LEU A 47 4.50 4.80 6.81
N LYS A 48 3.33 4.17 6.75
CA LYS A 48 2.87 3.27 7.81
C LYS A 48 3.81 2.07 7.97
N LEU A 49 4.27 1.51 6.84
CA LEU A 49 5.25 0.42 6.87
C LEU A 49 6.59 0.88 7.46
N HIS A 50 7.06 2.07 7.09
CA HIS A 50 8.28 2.64 7.63
C HIS A 50 8.21 2.73 9.16
N ASN A 51 7.11 3.28 9.68
CA ASN A 51 6.93 3.40 11.13
C ASN A 51 6.83 2.03 11.80
N TYR A 52 6.14 1.10 11.17
CA TYR A 52 6.03 -0.28 11.67
C TYR A 52 7.40 -0.93 11.82
N LEU A 53 8.27 -0.76 10.82
CA LEU A 53 9.62 -1.34 10.86
C LEU A 53 10.49 -0.66 11.91
N LEU A 54 10.40 0.65 12.05
CA LEU A 54 11.15 1.39 13.08
C LEU A 54 10.76 0.93 14.48
N GLU A 55 9.48 0.72 14.74
CA GLU A 55 9.00 0.24 16.04
C GLU A 55 9.54 -1.15 16.38
N ARG A 56 9.91 -1.94 15.35
CA ARG A 56 10.47 -3.28 15.53
C ARG A 56 11.99 -3.28 15.51
N GLY A 57 12.63 -2.11 15.49
CA GLY A 57 14.07 -1.99 15.59
C GLY A 57 14.83 -2.07 14.27
N PHE A 58 14.16 -2.00 13.13
CA PHE A 58 14.84 -1.93 11.84
C PHE A 58 15.31 -0.52 11.55
N GLU A 59 16.49 -0.40 10.97
CA GLU A 59 17.00 0.86 10.46
C GLU A 59 16.66 0.97 8.98
N LEU A 60 16.19 2.14 8.56
CA LEU A 60 15.78 2.37 7.18
C LEU A 60 16.57 3.49 6.53
#